data_1e1844e1ef67003f5b26f42c49969332
#
_entry.id   1e1844e1ef67003f5b26f42c49969332
#
_cell.length_a   1.000
_cell.length_b   1.000
_cell.length_c   1.000
_cell.angle_alpha   90.00
_cell.angle_beta   90.00
_cell.angle_gamma   90.00
#
_symmetry.space_group_name_H-M   'P 1'
#
loop_
_entity.id
_entity.type
_entity.pdbx_description
1 polymer ?
#
loop_
_entity_poly.entity_id
_entity_poly.type
_entity_poly.pdbx_seq_one_letter_code
_entity_poly.pdbx_strand_id
1 'polypeptide(L)'
;MSRATQANPSVQAVPGLSFTAAKAQGHATRDEALAIFDALEPVALDFMIGAWKGEGFETGHPLDGVLERCHWHGKRFESEEHVHPLVFRKVSGKLTSVKPLLTMPGLGLLDQMPFLNSAFVGKVFQWILPLLSGRKSAARLRTTIYRGVATATMKYDNLPINDVFRKVDDHTVLGIMDLKGMKQPFFFVLRRDDR
;
A
#
# COMPACT_ATOMS: atom_id res chain seq x y z
N MET A 1 -20.56 48.19 0.17
CA MET A 1 -19.32 47.69 -0.47
C MET A 1 -19.34 46.17 -0.42
N SER A 2 -19.78 45.55 -1.53
CA SER A 2 -19.99 44.11 -1.65
C SER A 2 -18.70 43.46 -2.15
N ARG A 3 -18.17 42.52 -1.35
CA ARG A 3 -16.98 41.73 -1.73
C ARG A 3 -17.42 40.52 -2.53
N ALA A 4 -17.18 40.57 -3.83
CA ALA A 4 -17.40 39.45 -4.72
C ALA A 4 -16.46 38.29 -4.33
N THR A 5 -17.08 37.16 -4.01
CA THR A 5 -16.38 35.88 -3.84
C THR A 5 -15.92 35.40 -5.22
N GLN A 6 -14.61 35.42 -5.45
CA GLN A 6 -14.04 34.82 -6.66
C GLN A 6 -14.19 33.29 -6.57
N ALA A 7 -14.93 32.73 -7.49
CA ALA A 7 -15.02 31.30 -7.72
C ALA A 7 -13.64 30.80 -8.20
N ASN A 8 -13.13 29.77 -7.52
CA ASN A 8 -11.91 29.05 -7.87
C ASN A 8 -12.14 28.39 -9.26
N PRO A 9 -11.22 28.56 -10.24
CA PRO A 9 -11.37 27.91 -11.52
C PRO A 9 -11.35 26.39 -11.34
N SER A 10 -12.41 25.75 -11.75
CA SER A 10 -12.56 24.30 -11.84
C SER A 10 -11.35 23.72 -12.58
N VAL A 11 -10.57 22.90 -11.85
CA VAL A 11 -9.55 22.03 -12.45
C VAL A 11 -10.31 21.14 -13.44
N GLN A 12 -10.15 21.41 -14.72
CA GLN A 12 -10.66 20.55 -15.78
C GLN A 12 -9.98 19.20 -15.62
N ALA A 13 -10.77 18.16 -15.29
CA ALA A 13 -10.31 16.78 -15.27
C ALA A 13 -9.83 16.44 -16.70
N VAL A 14 -8.53 16.36 -16.89
CA VAL A 14 -7.95 15.69 -18.05
C VAL A 14 -8.54 14.28 -18.05
N PRO A 15 -9.01 13.72 -19.21
CA PRO A 15 -9.44 12.34 -19.26
C PRO A 15 -8.30 11.44 -18.81
N GLY A 16 -8.29 11.09 -17.51
CA GLY A 16 -7.21 10.36 -16.90
C GLY A 16 -7.32 8.87 -17.17
N LEU A 17 -6.20 8.20 -17.22
CA LEU A 17 -6.11 6.74 -17.25
C LEU A 17 -6.96 6.17 -16.09
N SER A 18 -7.88 5.24 -16.38
CA SER A 18 -8.65 4.56 -15.33
C SER A 18 -7.82 3.49 -14.66
N PHE A 19 -8.18 3.09 -13.42
CA PHE A 19 -7.54 1.97 -12.72
C PHE A 19 -7.51 0.70 -13.60
N THR A 20 -8.64 0.35 -14.23
CA THR A 20 -8.75 -0.82 -15.10
C THR A 20 -7.82 -0.73 -16.31
N ALA A 21 -7.74 0.43 -16.94
CA ALA A 21 -6.86 0.65 -18.10
C ALA A 21 -5.37 0.58 -17.68
N ALA A 22 -4.99 1.18 -16.54
CA ALA A 22 -3.64 1.09 -16.00
C ALA A 22 -3.24 -0.36 -15.68
N LYS A 23 -4.14 -1.14 -15.09
CA LYS A 23 -3.90 -2.57 -14.83
C LYS A 23 -3.77 -3.39 -16.13
N ALA A 24 -4.56 -3.07 -17.15
CA ALA A 24 -4.50 -3.76 -18.45
C ALA A 24 -3.19 -3.48 -19.19
N GLN A 25 -2.66 -2.26 -19.12
CA GLN A 25 -1.37 -1.92 -19.74
C GLN A 25 -0.15 -2.29 -18.89
N GLY A 26 -0.37 -2.72 -17.62
CA GLY A 26 0.67 -3.24 -16.74
C GLY A 26 1.46 -2.18 -15.97
N HIS A 27 1.31 -0.90 -16.29
CA HIS A 27 1.98 0.20 -15.58
C HIS A 27 1.20 1.50 -15.69
N ALA A 28 1.53 2.45 -14.80
CA ALA A 28 1.13 3.84 -14.90
C ALA A 28 2.31 4.72 -14.48
N THR A 29 2.36 5.95 -14.91
CA THR A 29 3.28 6.91 -14.31
C THR A 29 2.83 7.24 -12.88
N ARG A 30 3.75 7.78 -12.06
CA ARG A 30 3.42 8.25 -10.71
C ARG A 30 2.23 9.22 -10.72
N ASP A 31 2.23 10.17 -11.63
CA ASP A 31 1.21 11.22 -11.67
C ASP A 31 -0.16 10.68 -12.14
N GLU A 32 -0.17 9.72 -13.07
CA GLU A 32 -1.37 8.96 -13.44
C GLU A 32 -1.89 8.12 -12.28
N ALA A 33 -1.02 7.42 -11.55
CA ALA A 33 -1.40 6.64 -10.38
C ALA A 33 -1.98 7.52 -9.26
N LEU A 34 -1.43 8.72 -9.04
CA LEU A 34 -1.99 9.70 -8.12
C LEU A 34 -3.35 10.21 -8.58
N ALA A 35 -3.52 10.51 -9.87
CA ALA A 35 -4.80 10.95 -10.43
C ALA A 35 -5.88 9.85 -10.32
N ILE A 36 -5.51 8.59 -10.60
CA ILE A 36 -6.38 7.43 -10.37
C ILE A 36 -6.79 7.36 -8.90
N PHE A 37 -5.83 7.42 -7.99
CA PHE A 37 -6.09 7.34 -6.54
C PHE A 37 -7.02 8.46 -6.06
N ASP A 38 -6.81 9.69 -6.51
CA ASP A 38 -7.62 10.85 -6.13
C ASP A 38 -9.07 10.77 -6.65
N ALA A 39 -9.28 10.11 -7.77
CA ALA A 39 -10.61 9.91 -8.37
C ALA A 39 -11.42 8.78 -7.71
N LEU A 40 -10.77 7.91 -6.92
CA LEU A 40 -11.43 6.79 -6.25
C LEU A 40 -12.11 7.23 -4.94
N GLU A 41 -13.19 6.52 -4.60
CA GLU A 41 -13.97 6.75 -3.38
C GLU A 41 -13.16 6.45 -2.10
N PRO A 42 -13.41 7.18 -1.00
CA PRO A 42 -12.83 6.85 0.29
C PRO A 42 -13.34 5.50 0.81
N VAL A 43 -12.59 4.92 1.73
CA VAL A 43 -12.88 3.62 2.36
C VAL A 43 -13.22 3.83 3.83
N ALA A 44 -14.29 3.21 4.32
CA ALA A 44 -14.61 3.13 5.73
C ALA A 44 -13.75 2.06 6.43
N LEU A 45 -13.64 2.14 7.77
CA LEU A 45 -12.79 1.21 8.53
C LEU A 45 -13.30 -0.23 8.46
N ASP A 46 -14.61 -0.42 8.62
CA ASP A 46 -15.28 -1.72 8.57
C ASP A 46 -15.10 -2.41 7.21
N PHE A 47 -15.10 -1.63 6.13
CA PHE A 47 -14.80 -2.17 4.79
C PHE A 47 -13.44 -2.86 4.72
N MET A 48 -12.45 -2.41 5.47
CA MET A 48 -11.10 -2.99 5.45
C MET A 48 -10.99 -4.29 6.26
N ILE A 49 -11.91 -4.57 7.19
CA ILE A 49 -11.84 -5.78 8.02
C ILE A 49 -11.90 -7.04 7.17
N GLY A 50 -10.97 -7.97 7.44
CA GLY A 50 -10.84 -9.24 6.72
C GLY A 50 -9.44 -9.50 6.19
N ALA A 51 -9.31 -10.52 5.36
CA ALA A 51 -8.07 -10.88 4.68
C ALA A 51 -8.03 -10.27 3.27
N TRP A 52 -6.83 -9.86 2.86
CA TRP A 52 -6.60 -9.21 1.58
C TRP A 52 -5.35 -9.77 0.92
N LYS A 53 -5.48 -10.20 -0.31
CA LYS A 53 -4.37 -10.57 -1.17
C LYS A 53 -3.79 -9.32 -1.82
N GLY A 54 -2.46 -9.17 -1.74
CA GLY A 54 -1.74 -8.05 -2.31
C GLY A 54 -1.14 -8.33 -3.68
N GLU A 55 -1.05 -7.29 -4.48
CA GLU A 55 -0.31 -7.25 -5.74
C GLU A 55 0.28 -5.86 -5.96
N GLY A 56 1.34 -5.75 -6.76
CA GLY A 56 1.92 -4.48 -7.14
C GLY A 56 1.02 -3.66 -8.06
N PHE A 57 1.23 -2.36 -8.02
CA PHE A 57 0.73 -1.42 -9.02
C PHE A 57 1.93 -0.63 -9.53
N GLU A 58 2.46 -1.05 -10.69
CA GLU A 58 3.74 -0.58 -11.19
C GLU A 58 3.68 0.87 -11.64
N THR A 59 4.60 1.68 -11.09
CA THR A 59 4.70 3.12 -11.35
C THR A 59 6.11 3.58 -11.73
N GLY A 60 7.03 2.62 -11.92
CA GLY A 60 8.46 2.88 -12.05
C GLY A 60 9.13 3.16 -10.71
N HIS A 61 8.47 2.79 -9.60
CA HIS A 61 9.05 2.94 -8.28
C HIS A 61 10.16 1.90 -8.04
N PRO A 62 11.29 2.25 -7.38
CA PRO A 62 12.38 1.30 -7.08
C PRO A 62 11.97 0.04 -6.31
N LEU A 63 10.84 0.08 -5.60
CA LEU A 63 10.29 -1.06 -4.86
C LEU A 63 9.31 -1.91 -5.70
N ASP A 64 9.03 -1.56 -6.95
CA ASP A 64 8.16 -2.35 -7.81
C ASP A 64 8.71 -3.77 -7.99
N GLY A 65 7.87 -4.77 -7.81
CA GLY A 65 8.24 -6.19 -7.89
C GLY A 65 8.97 -6.76 -6.66
N VAL A 66 9.38 -5.95 -5.68
CA VAL A 66 10.08 -6.45 -4.47
C VAL A 66 9.17 -7.32 -3.61
N LEU A 67 7.92 -6.91 -3.41
CA LEU A 67 6.95 -7.64 -2.60
C LEU A 67 6.65 -9.02 -3.20
N GLU A 68 6.47 -9.10 -4.51
CA GLU A 68 6.22 -10.33 -5.26
C GLU A 68 7.39 -11.32 -5.13
N ARG A 69 8.63 -10.82 -5.26
CA ARG A 69 9.85 -11.65 -5.11
C ARG A 69 10.00 -12.19 -3.70
N CYS A 70 9.53 -11.45 -2.70
CA CYS A 70 9.50 -11.90 -1.31
C CYS A 70 8.32 -12.84 -1.01
N HIS A 71 7.45 -13.14 -1.98
CA HIS A 71 6.22 -13.92 -1.83
C HIS A 71 5.23 -13.25 -0.86
N TRP A 72 5.11 -11.92 -0.96
CA TRP A 72 4.11 -11.19 -0.22
C TRP A 72 2.71 -11.69 -0.59
N HIS A 73 1.94 -12.07 0.42
CA HIS A 73 0.58 -12.51 0.21
C HIS A 73 -0.40 -11.34 0.31
N GLY A 74 -0.16 -10.42 1.24
CA GLY A 74 -1.03 -9.27 1.45
C GLY A 74 -1.10 -8.82 2.90
N LYS A 75 -2.30 -8.45 3.34
CA LYS A 75 -2.57 -7.91 4.67
C LYS A 75 -3.77 -8.61 5.30
N ARG A 76 -3.85 -8.57 6.64
CA ARG A 76 -5.01 -9.06 7.38
C ARG A 76 -5.42 -8.06 8.46
N PHE A 77 -6.67 -7.65 8.43
CA PHE A 77 -7.27 -6.73 9.38
C PHE A 77 -8.27 -7.53 10.24
N GLU A 78 -7.88 -7.89 11.46
CA GLU A 78 -8.74 -8.64 12.38
C GLU A 78 -9.70 -7.72 13.12
N SER A 79 -9.26 -6.51 13.40
CA SER A 79 -10.02 -5.40 13.96
C SER A 79 -9.27 -4.09 13.69
N GLU A 80 -9.83 -2.96 14.13
CA GLU A 80 -9.14 -1.67 14.04
C GLU A 80 -7.83 -1.63 14.83
N GLU A 81 -7.73 -2.40 15.94
CA GLU A 81 -6.53 -2.46 16.78
C GLU A 81 -5.57 -3.62 16.43
N HIS A 82 -6.04 -4.61 15.66
CA HIS A 82 -5.25 -5.80 15.36
C HIS A 82 -5.12 -5.99 13.86
N VAL A 83 -4.02 -5.47 13.32
CA VAL A 83 -3.71 -5.53 11.89
C VAL A 83 -2.34 -6.18 11.66
N HIS A 84 -2.30 -7.10 10.70
CA HIS A 84 -1.10 -7.74 10.21
C HIS A 84 -0.70 -7.12 8.87
N PRO A 85 0.22 -6.15 8.87
CA PRO A 85 0.54 -5.35 7.67
C PRO A 85 1.27 -6.15 6.60
N LEU A 86 2.02 -7.17 7.01
CA LEU A 86 2.89 -7.96 6.16
C LEU A 86 2.62 -9.45 6.38
N VAL A 87 1.79 -10.02 5.50
CA VAL A 87 1.53 -11.47 5.44
C VAL A 87 2.28 -12.04 4.25
N PHE A 88 3.12 -13.05 4.50
CA PHE A 88 3.92 -13.71 3.47
C PHE A 88 3.56 -15.18 3.34
N ARG A 89 3.77 -15.73 2.15
CA ARG A 89 3.65 -17.15 1.89
C ARG A 89 5.02 -17.81 2.07
N LYS A 90 5.11 -18.78 2.99
CA LYS A 90 6.31 -19.61 3.16
C LYS A 90 6.45 -20.57 1.97
N VAL A 91 7.65 -21.11 1.77
CA VAL A 91 7.91 -22.20 0.81
C VAL A 91 6.97 -23.40 1.05
N SER A 92 6.58 -23.66 2.30
CA SER A 92 5.59 -24.71 2.66
C SER A 92 4.15 -24.37 2.26
N GLY A 93 3.89 -23.24 1.62
CA GLY A 93 2.55 -22.75 1.27
C GLY A 93 1.78 -22.08 2.41
N LYS A 94 2.21 -22.23 3.67
CA LYS A 94 1.55 -21.61 4.83
C LYS A 94 1.77 -20.09 4.86
N LEU A 95 0.71 -19.37 5.25
CA LEU A 95 0.80 -17.92 5.48
C LEU A 95 1.41 -17.63 6.85
N THR A 96 2.18 -16.57 6.94
CA THR A 96 2.75 -16.08 8.19
C THR A 96 2.80 -14.57 8.21
N SER A 97 2.47 -13.98 9.35
CA SER A 97 2.67 -12.55 9.57
C SER A 97 4.12 -12.30 9.94
N VAL A 98 4.65 -11.19 9.47
CA VAL A 98 6.01 -10.73 9.76
C VAL A 98 5.93 -9.45 10.57
N LYS A 99 6.75 -9.39 11.62
CA LYS A 99 6.96 -8.13 12.33
C LYS A 99 7.87 -7.25 11.48
N PRO A 100 7.44 -6.03 11.14
CA PRO A 100 8.34 -5.08 10.50
C PRO A 100 9.52 -4.81 11.42
N LEU A 101 10.73 -5.05 10.94
CA LEU A 101 11.94 -4.79 11.71
C LEU A 101 12.18 -3.28 11.80
N LEU A 102 12.12 -2.78 13.02
CA LEU A 102 12.33 -1.37 13.37
C LEU A 102 13.75 -0.86 13.08
N THR A 103 14.70 -1.74 12.82
CA THR A 103 16.13 -1.44 12.89
C THR A 103 16.86 -1.47 11.55
N MET A 104 16.17 -1.26 10.44
CA MET A 104 16.90 -1.00 9.20
C MET A 104 17.25 0.50 9.15
N PRO A 105 18.50 0.90 9.50
CA PRO A 105 18.93 2.26 9.24
C PRO A 105 18.83 2.49 7.74
N GLY A 106 18.19 3.59 7.34
CA GLY A 106 17.99 3.90 5.93
C GLY A 106 16.67 3.43 5.32
N LEU A 107 15.64 3.13 6.13
CA LEU A 107 14.31 2.79 5.62
C LEU A 107 13.78 3.88 4.65
N GLY A 108 14.09 5.16 4.89
CA GLY A 108 13.78 6.28 3.99
C GLY A 108 14.65 6.33 2.73
N LEU A 109 15.66 5.45 2.62
CA LEU A 109 16.54 5.33 1.45
C LEU A 109 16.26 4.06 0.64
N LEU A 110 15.19 3.32 0.96
CA LEU A 110 14.82 2.09 0.23
C LEU A 110 14.61 2.36 -1.25
N ASP A 111 14.11 3.54 -1.60
CA ASP A 111 13.94 4.00 -2.98
C ASP A 111 15.27 4.23 -3.73
N GLN A 112 16.41 4.23 -3.03
CA GLN A 112 17.75 4.43 -3.60
C GLN A 112 18.59 3.15 -3.66
N MET A 113 18.01 1.99 -3.29
CA MET A 113 18.72 0.72 -3.17
C MET A 113 18.37 -0.24 -4.33
N PRO A 114 19.00 -0.12 -5.51
CA PRO A 114 18.63 -0.90 -6.72
C PRO A 114 18.81 -2.41 -6.55
N PHE A 115 19.62 -2.87 -5.59
CA PHE A 115 19.85 -4.29 -5.34
C PHE A 115 18.66 -4.99 -4.66
N LEU A 116 17.73 -4.25 -4.06
CA LEU A 116 16.51 -4.83 -3.45
C LEU A 116 15.65 -5.56 -4.49
N ASN A 117 15.82 -5.23 -5.75
CA ASN A 117 15.09 -5.81 -6.87
C ASN A 117 15.74 -7.09 -7.43
N SER A 118 16.75 -7.67 -6.76
CA SER A 118 17.39 -8.89 -7.20
C SER A 118 16.65 -10.15 -6.70
N ALA A 119 16.65 -11.21 -7.53
CA ALA A 119 16.10 -12.53 -7.14
C ALA A 119 16.81 -13.11 -5.89
N PHE A 120 18.05 -12.71 -5.65
CA PHE A 120 18.83 -13.11 -4.47
C PHE A 120 18.20 -12.59 -3.17
N VAL A 121 17.71 -11.34 -3.16
CA VAL A 121 17.03 -10.75 -1.99
C VAL A 121 15.79 -11.57 -1.60
N GLY A 122 14.98 -11.98 -2.57
CA GLY A 122 13.81 -12.83 -2.31
C GLY A 122 14.20 -14.17 -1.67
N LYS A 123 15.25 -14.82 -2.15
CA LYS A 123 15.74 -16.09 -1.57
C LYS A 123 16.27 -15.92 -0.13
N VAL A 124 17.06 -14.89 0.10
CA VAL A 124 17.57 -14.57 1.46
C VAL A 124 16.42 -14.24 2.39
N PHE A 125 15.43 -13.45 1.93
CA PHE A 125 14.24 -13.14 2.71
C PHE A 125 13.46 -14.39 3.11
N GLN A 126 13.22 -15.32 2.18
CA GLN A 126 12.52 -16.58 2.48
C GLN A 126 13.29 -17.44 3.50
N TRP A 127 14.62 -17.39 3.50
CA TRP A 127 15.44 -18.12 4.44
C TRP A 127 15.34 -17.54 5.86
N ILE A 128 15.29 -16.20 6.01
CA ILE A 128 15.14 -15.54 7.31
C ILE A 128 13.68 -15.40 7.77
N LEU A 129 12.71 -15.60 6.88
CA LEU A 129 11.29 -15.44 7.14
C LEU A 129 10.80 -16.19 8.41
N PRO A 130 11.24 -17.43 8.73
CA PRO A 130 10.83 -18.09 9.96
C PRO A 130 11.23 -17.34 11.24
N LEU A 131 12.38 -16.67 11.24
CA LEU A 131 12.89 -15.88 12.38
C LEU A 131 12.08 -14.57 12.55
N LEU A 132 11.58 -14.01 11.46
CA LEU A 132 10.78 -12.79 11.44
C LEU A 132 9.30 -13.05 11.70
N SER A 133 8.89 -14.32 11.64
CA SER A 133 7.49 -14.72 11.78
C SER A 133 6.95 -14.43 13.18
N GLY A 134 5.75 -13.90 13.26
CA GLY A 134 5.08 -13.60 14.53
C GLY A 134 3.56 -13.66 14.41
N ARG A 135 2.89 -13.86 15.56
CA ARG A 135 1.42 -13.85 15.63
C ARG A 135 0.84 -12.51 16.11
N LYS A 136 1.69 -11.62 16.62
CA LYS A 136 1.24 -10.32 17.13
C LYS A 136 0.97 -9.38 15.96
N SER A 137 -0.10 -8.60 16.09
CA SER A 137 -0.34 -7.44 15.21
C SER A 137 0.82 -6.46 15.28
N ALA A 138 1.01 -5.68 14.23
CA ALA A 138 2.09 -4.70 14.14
C ALA A 138 1.61 -3.39 13.48
N ALA A 139 0.30 -3.24 13.39
CA ALA A 139 -0.35 -2.04 12.85
C ALA A 139 -1.77 -1.94 13.40
N ARG A 140 -2.39 -0.79 13.19
CA ARG A 140 -3.78 -0.47 13.52
C ARG A 140 -4.42 0.30 12.38
N LEU A 141 -5.74 0.28 12.33
CA LEU A 141 -6.54 0.97 11.32
C LEU A 141 -7.15 2.24 11.92
N ARG A 142 -7.08 3.35 11.20
CA ARG A 142 -7.64 4.65 11.60
C ARG A 142 -8.16 5.39 10.37
N THR A 143 -9.07 6.32 10.58
CA THR A 143 -9.40 7.31 9.55
C THR A 143 -8.39 8.45 9.62
N THR A 144 -7.76 8.77 8.50
CA THR A 144 -6.87 9.94 8.37
C THR A 144 -7.22 10.74 7.14
N ILE A 145 -6.86 12.02 7.15
CA ILE A 145 -6.98 12.86 5.96
C ILE A 145 -5.69 12.70 5.15
N TYR A 146 -5.83 12.23 3.93
CA TYR A 146 -4.73 12.15 2.97
C TYR A 146 -5.17 12.74 1.64
N ARG A 147 -4.38 13.67 1.08
CA ARG A 147 -4.70 14.41 -0.14
C ARG A 147 -6.11 15.03 -0.11
N GLY A 148 -6.47 15.62 1.05
CA GLY A 148 -7.74 16.32 1.27
C GLY A 148 -8.96 15.46 1.57
N VAL A 149 -8.84 14.12 1.61
CA VAL A 149 -9.97 13.22 1.81
C VAL A 149 -9.74 12.30 2.98
N ALA A 150 -10.73 12.21 3.87
CA ALA A 150 -10.74 11.28 5.01
C ALA A 150 -11.02 9.85 4.52
N THR A 151 -10.13 8.91 4.85
CA THR A 151 -10.24 7.51 4.42
C THR A 151 -9.54 6.57 5.38
N ALA A 152 -9.85 5.28 5.32
CA ALA A 152 -9.17 4.26 6.09
C ALA A 152 -7.67 4.25 5.79
N THR A 153 -6.89 4.20 6.86
CA THR A 153 -5.43 4.24 6.82
C THR A 153 -4.87 3.24 7.83
N MET A 154 -4.05 2.33 7.37
CA MET A 154 -3.29 1.45 8.24
C MET A 154 -2.02 2.16 8.70
N LYS A 155 -1.84 2.26 10.00
CA LYS A 155 -0.66 2.86 10.62
C LYS A 155 0.20 1.78 11.25
N TYR A 156 1.45 1.69 10.86
CA TYR A 156 2.40 0.78 11.52
C TYR A 156 2.67 1.24 12.96
N ASP A 157 2.76 0.29 13.90
CA ASP A 157 2.98 0.64 15.32
C ASP A 157 4.41 1.15 15.57
N ASN A 158 5.39 0.60 14.84
CA ASN A 158 6.81 0.83 15.09
C ASN A 158 7.56 1.40 13.88
N LEU A 159 6.87 1.76 12.82
CA LEU A 159 7.46 2.36 11.62
C LEU A 159 6.75 3.66 11.25
N PRO A 160 7.46 4.64 10.71
CA PRO A 160 6.85 5.88 10.23
C PRO A 160 6.18 5.67 8.86
N ILE A 161 5.31 4.67 8.78
CA ILE A 161 4.60 4.26 7.55
C ILE A 161 3.10 4.33 7.79
N ASN A 162 2.39 4.90 6.83
CA ASN A 162 0.95 4.83 6.70
C ASN A 162 0.61 4.21 5.34
N ASP A 163 -0.29 3.22 5.33
CA ASP A 163 -0.85 2.72 4.09
C ASP A 163 -2.28 3.25 3.96
N VAL A 164 -2.52 4.09 2.98
CA VAL A 164 -3.79 4.80 2.76
C VAL A 164 -4.57 4.12 1.65
N PHE A 165 -5.89 3.92 1.82
CA PHE A 165 -6.69 3.13 0.90
C PHE A 165 -7.78 3.95 0.21
N ARG A 166 -8.07 3.59 -1.06
CA ARG A 166 -9.22 4.07 -1.84
C ARG A 166 -9.93 2.89 -2.48
N LYS A 167 -11.24 2.97 -2.57
CA LYS A 167 -12.11 1.92 -3.09
C LYS A 167 -12.08 1.92 -4.62
N VAL A 168 -11.69 0.78 -5.21
CA VAL A 168 -11.82 0.54 -6.65
C VAL A 168 -13.19 -0.09 -6.94
N ASP A 169 -13.52 -1.15 -6.18
CA ASP A 169 -14.80 -1.86 -6.20
C ASP A 169 -15.07 -2.53 -4.84
N ASP A 170 -16.11 -3.35 -4.73
CA ASP A 170 -16.49 -3.99 -3.45
C ASP A 170 -15.46 -5.02 -2.95
N HIS A 171 -14.52 -5.43 -3.79
CA HIS A 171 -13.50 -6.43 -3.47
C HIS A 171 -12.07 -5.93 -3.66
N THR A 172 -11.89 -4.69 -4.11
CA THR A 172 -10.58 -4.16 -4.50
C THR A 172 -10.35 -2.76 -3.95
N VAL A 173 -9.17 -2.54 -3.38
CA VAL A 173 -8.69 -1.19 -3.02
C VAL A 173 -7.34 -0.91 -3.65
N LEU A 174 -7.10 0.33 -4.04
CA LEU A 174 -5.78 0.87 -4.36
C LEU A 174 -5.19 1.46 -3.08
N GLY A 175 -3.98 1.03 -2.74
CA GLY A 175 -3.24 1.49 -1.57
C GLY A 175 -2.03 2.34 -1.94
N ILE A 176 -1.75 3.32 -1.11
CA ILE A 176 -0.51 4.11 -1.14
C ILE A 176 0.23 3.86 0.17
N MET A 177 1.49 3.44 0.07
CA MET A 177 2.42 3.48 1.20
C MET A 177 3.06 4.86 1.28
N ASP A 178 2.74 5.58 2.34
CA ASP A 178 3.33 6.86 2.72
C ASP A 178 4.38 6.61 3.81
N LEU A 179 5.64 6.58 3.42
CA LEU A 179 6.79 6.41 4.30
C LEU A 179 7.50 7.75 4.51
N LYS A 180 7.69 8.14 5.76
CA LYS A 180 8.44 9.35 6.11
C LYS A 180 9.82 9.39 5.47
N GLY A 181 10.09 10.42 4.68
CA GLY A 181 11.37 10.64 4.00
C GLY A 181 11.45 10.01 2.61
N MET A 182 10.49 9.22 2.18
CA MET A 182 10.41 8.71 0.81
C MET A 182 9.97 9.82 -0.15
N LYS A 183 10.64 9.95 -1.28
CA LYS A 183 10.40 11.05 -2.24
C LYS A 183 9.15 10.86 -3.08
N GLN A 184 8.73 9.61 -3.29
CA GLN A 184 7.55 9.29 -4.07
C GLN A 184 6.77 8.15 -3.38
N PRO A 185 5.44 8.16 -3.43
CA PRO A 185 4.64 7.11 -2.83
C PRO A 185 4.81 5.79 -3.58
N PHE A 186 4.74 4.68 -2.84
CA PHE A 186 4.70 3.35 -3.42
C PHE A 186 3.25 2.87 -3.48
N PHE A 187 2.82 2.39 -4.65
CA PHE A 187 1.46 1.94 -4.90
C PHE A 187 1.35 0.41 -4.85
N PHE A 188 0.21 -0.06 -4.37
CA PHE A 188 -0.13 -1.49 -4.36
C PHE A 188 -1.65 -1.67 -4.42
N VAL A 189 -2.09 -2.85 -4.82
CA VAL A 189 -3.50 -3.22 -4.84
C VAL A 189 -3.76 -4.30 -3.81
N LEU A 190 -4.91 -4.22 -3.14
CA LEU A 190 -5.42 -5.30 -2.31
C LEU A 190 -6.75 -5.80 -2.86
N ARG A 191 -6.89 -7.12 -2.97
CA ARG A 191 -8.14 -7.81 -3.33
C ARG A 191 -8.60 -8.67 -2.17
N ARG A 192 -9.91 -8.74 -1.94
CA ARG A 192 -10.48 -9.63 -0.92
C ARG A 192 -9.94 -11.05 -1.09
N ASP A 193 -9.56 -11.66 0.02
CA ASP A 193 -9.12 -13.06 0.07
C ASP A 193 -10.14 -13.84 0.89
N ASP A 194 -11.15 -14.37 0.19
CA ASP A 194 -12.30 -15.06 0.79
C ASP A 194 -12.00 -16.55 1.10
N ARG A 195 -10.72 -16.92 1.24
CA ARG A 195 -10.28 -18.29 1.52
C ARG A 195 -9.99 -18.56 2.96
#